data_4e1a95b5a1dd4a814e53bc3f8f7e581d
#
_entry.id   4e1a95b5a1dd4a814e53bc3f8f7e581d
#
_cell.length_a   1.000
_cell.length_b   1.000
_cell.length_c   1.000
_cell.angle_alpha   90.00
_cell.angle_beta   90.00
_cell.angle_gamma   90.00
#
_symmetry.space_group_name_H-M   'P 1'
#
loop_
_entity.id
_entity.type
_entity.pdbx_description
1 polymer ?
#
loop_
_entity_poly.entity_id
_entity_poly.type
_entity_poly.pdbx_seq_one_letter_code
_entity_poly.pdbx_strand_id
1 'polypeptide(L)'
;NFDVTYAGAYLDRKDETRQDYVDYSYYYDACCGSGASIYDDNGELIDPTQYILGKDKYTKQSHELRISSPAENRLRFIAGVFTQRQTHDILQNYKINGIAGPTAVPPTLSIEVTGWPDTWWLTNQVRVDRDDALFGEVTFDLTDKLSVTGGIRYFEAKNSLLGFFGFGLDTLFSDTGEQQCPVAGSGSVNGGPCTNLDKGTSDSGNTPKINLTYRFDDRRLVYATYSEGYRPGGVNRVGNLPPYSPDFLTNYEIGWKTSWAANRLRFNGAVFRQEWDDFQFSFLGENSVTRIANAGQAQVDGVEGDLLWAATDNLTLSAGFALLDAKLTQAYCGILGPNGKDENPCPVAPEAPNGARLAVSPKLKANLVARYTFELGGFDAHLQGAMVYVGDRWAD
;
A
#
# COMPACT_ATOMS: atom_id res chain seq x y z
N ASN A 1 -30.12 -0.96 -27.23
CA ASN A 1 -29.32 -2.11 -26.86
C ASN A 1 -28.41 -1.74 -25.71
N PHE A 2 -28.05 -2.69 -24.88
CA PHE A 2 -27.14 -2.52 -23.74
C PHE A 2 -25.98 -3.49 -23.92
N ASP A 3 -24.81 -3.12 -23.43
CA ASP A 3 -23.68 -4.01 -23.36
C ASP A 3 -23.61 -4.62 -21.96
N VAL A 4 -23.42 -5.94 -21.92
CA VAL A 4 -23.17 -6.66 -20.66
C VAL A 4 -21.73 -7.16 -20.70
N THR A 5 -20.94 -6.78 -19.71
CA THR A 5 -19.53 -7.16 -19.62
C THR A 5 -19.31 -7.95 -18.33
N TYR A 6 -18.71 -9.11 -18.45
CA TYR A 6 -18.15 -9.86 -17.34
C TYR A 6 -16.62 -9.82 -17.41
N ALA A 7 -15.99 -9.47 -16.28
CA ALA A 7 -14.54 -9.54 -16.13
C ALA A 7 -14.21 -10.41 -14.92
N GLY A 8 -13.45 -11.47 -15.13
CA GLY A 8 -13.00 -12.36 -14.08
C GLY A 8 -11.50 -12.54 -14.14
N ALA A 9 -10.86 -12.63 -12.96
CA ALA A 9 -9.45 -12.92 -12.84
C ALA A 9 -9.18 -13.92 -11.70
N TYR A 10 -8.19 -14.78 -11.92
CA TYR A 10 -7.65 -15.70 -10.93
C TYR A 10 -6.13 -15.57 -10.92
N LEU A 11 -5.54 -15.42 -9.72
CA LEU A 11 -4.11 -15.42 -9.50
C LEU A 11 -3.75 -16.50 -8.46
N ASP A 12 -2.78 -17.33 -8.78
CA ASP A 12 -2.06 -18.18 -7.81
C ASP A 12 -0.57 -17.85 -7.95
N ARG A 13 0.02 -17.32 -6.88
CA ARG A 13 1.44 -16.97 -6.80
C ARG A 13 2.07 -17.62 -5.60
N LYS A 14 3.19 -18.27 -5.80
CA LYS A 14 4.06 -18.78 -4.75
C LYS A 14 5.37 -18.01 -4.80
N ASP A 15 5.88 -17.69 -3.63
CA ASP A 15 7.12 -16.95 -3.45
C ASP A 15 7.98 -17.65 -2.42
N GLU A 16 9.22 -17.98 -2.78
CA GLU A 16 10.21 -18.53 -1.87
C GLU A 16 11.40 -17.58 -1.85
N THR A 17 11.72 -17.09 -0.67
CA THR A 17 12.79 -16.10 -0.48
C THR A 17 13.79 -16.54 0.56
N ARG A 18 15.03 -16.11 0.38
CA ARG A 18 16.07 -16.13 1.39
C ARG A 18 16.72 -14.77 1.44
N GLN A 19 16.71 -14.16 2.61
CA GLN A 19 17.20 -12.78 2.80
C GLN A 19 18.16 -12.75 3.99
N ASP A 20 19.20 -11.94 3.86
CA ASP A 20 20.02 -11.51 4.98
C ASP A 20 19.21 -10.58 5.89
N TYR A 21 19.33 -10.77 7.19
CA TYR A 21 18.61 -9.97 8.19
C TYR A 21 19.51 -9.62 9.39
N VAL A 22 20.81 -9.63 9.18
CA VAL A 22 21.82 -9.44 10.24
C VAL A 22 21.73 -8.05 10.90
N ASP A 23 21.26 -7.04 10.17
CA ASP A 23 21.07 -5.67 10.70
C ASP A 23 20.16 -5.63 11.93
N TYR A 24 19.19 -6.56 12.04
CA TYR A 24 18.35 -6.68 13.23
C TYR A 24 19.10 -7.12 14.47
N SER A 25 20.11 -7.95 14.34
CA SER A 25 20.97 -8.34 15.46
C SER A 25 21.71 -7.12 16.03
N TYR A 26 22.23 -6.27 15.17
CA TYR A 26 22.84 -4.99 15.58
C TYR A 26 21.84 -4.00 16.17
N TYR A 27 20.63 -3.96 15.63
CA TYR A 27 19.57 -3.12 16.18
C TYR A 27 19.27 -3.48 17.65
N TYR A 28 19.07 -4.76 17.95
CA TYR A 28 18.80 -5.22 19.32
C TYR A 28 19.99 -4.97 20.26
N ASP A 29 21.22 -5.06 19.77
CA ASP A 29 22.41 -4.70 20.55
C ASP A 29 22.41 -3.21 20.89
N ALA A 30 22.12 -2.35 19.93
CA ALA A 30 22.12 -0.92 20.10
C ALA A 30 20.95 -0.41 20.97
N CYS A 31 19.74 -0.95 20.82
CA CYS A 31 18.55 -0.49 21.56
C CYS A 31 18.50 -1.02 22.98
N CYS A 32 18.94 -2.27 23.20
CA CYS A 32 18.52 -3.01 24.38
C CYS A 32 19.71 -3.53 25.21
N GLY A 33 20.95 -3.26 24.79
CA GLY A 33 22.19 -3.50 25.55
C GLY A 33 22.60 -4.96 25.73
N SER A 34 21.86 -5.91 25.11
CA SER A 34 22.15 -7.35 25.18
C SER A 34 21.72 -8.14 23.93
N GLY A 35 21.33 -7.44 22.87
CA GLY A 35 20.67 -8.06 21.71
C GLY A 35 21.55 -8.96 20.87
N ALA A 36 22.86 -8.82 20.93
CA ALA A 36 23.79 -9.72 20.25
C ALA A 36 24.20 -10.93 21.11
N SER A 37 23.74 -11.03 22.37
CA SER A 37 24.08 -12.10 23.28
C SER A 37 23.11 -13.27 23.15
N ILE A 38 23.29 -14.07 22.10
CA ILE A 38 22.49 -15.26 21.80
C ILE A 38 23.28 -16.52 22.18
N TYR A 39 22.61 -17.45 22.81
CA TYR A 39 23.26 -18.63 23.42
C TYR A 39 22.70 -19.93 22.83
N ASP A 40 23.54 -20.97 22.85
CA ASP A 40 23.15 -22.35 22.57
C ASP A 40 22.57 -23.05 23.82
N ASP A 41 22.23 -24.34 23.69
CA ASP A 41 21.71 -25.18 24.77
C ASP A 41 22.68 -25.35 25.95
N ASN A 42 23.98 -25.12 25.77
CA ASN A 42 24.99 -25.21 26.79
C ASN A 42 25.24 -23.88 27.52
N GLY A 43 24.58 -22.82 27.07
CA GLY A 43 24.78 -21.44 27.54
C GLY A 43 26.04 -20.79 26.98
N GLU A 44 26.61 -21.32 25.90
CA GLU A 44 27.71 -20.71 25.17
C GLU A 44 27.23 -19.68 24.17
N LEU A 45 27.96 -18.55 24.06
CA LEU A 45 27.65 -17.51 23.13
C LEU A 45 27.85 -17.96 21.68
N ILE A 46 26.85 -17.77 20.83
CA ILE A 46 26.90 -18.13 19.42
C ILE A 46 26.91 -16.91 18.50
N ASP A 47 27.19 -17.11 17.22
CA ASP A 47 27.10 -16.09 16.18
C ASP A 47 25.61 -15.65 15.98
N PRO A 48 25.26 -14.39 16.24
CA PRO A 48 23.89 -13.89 16.14
C PRO A 48 23.44 -13.62 14.70
N THR A 49 24.18 -14.04 13.68
CA THR A 49 23.83 -13.82 12.27
C THR A 49 22.44 -14.35 11.97
N GLN A 50 21.56 -13.44 11.57
CA GLN A 50 20.16 -13.72 11.31
C GLN A 50 19.86 -13.71 9.82
N TYR A 51 18.99 -14.62 9.37
CA TYR A 51 18.46 -14.67 8.01
C TYR A 51 17.00 -15.11 7.99
N ILE A 52 16.27 -14.75 6.92
CA ILE A 52 14.87 -15.10 6.74
C ILE A 52 14.73 -16.14 5.64
N LEU A 53 13.95 -17.19 5.92
CA LEU A 53 13.38 -18.08 4.91
C LEU A 53 11.89 -17.80 4.79
N GLY A 54 11.47 -17.25 3.66
CA GLY A 54 10.07 -16.95 3.37
C GLY A 54 9.47 -17.95 2.40
N LYS A 55 8.21 -18.35 2.68
CA LYS A 55 7.35 -19.13 1.76
C LYS A 55 5.96 -18.56 1.81
N ASP A 56 5.65 -17.72 0.85
CA ASP A 56 4.35 -17.06 0.77
C ASP A 56 3.53 -17.63 -0.38
N LYS A 57 2.23 -17.82 -0.16
CA LYS A 57 1.29 -18.20 -1.20
C LYS A 57 0.13 -17.21 -1.24
N TYR A 58 -0.08 -16.63 -2.42
CA TYR A 58 -1.20 -15.74 -2.71
C TYR A 58 -2.18 -16.42 -3.65
N THR A 59 -3.45 -16.42 -3.28
CA THR A 59 -4.53 -16.73 -4.20
C THR A 59 -5.51 -15.56 -4.24
N LYS A 60 -5.88 -15.12 -5.43
CA LYS A 60 -6.83 -14.02 -5.60
C LYS A 60 -7.84 -14.38 -6.67
N GLN A 61 -9.10 -14.14 -6.37
CA GLN A 61 -10.21 -14.23 -7.32
C GLN A 61 -10.94 -12.89 -7.33
N SER A 62 -11.26 -12.39 -8.51
CA SER A 62 -12.10 -11.22 -8.66
C SER A 62 -13.09 -11.41 -9.79
N HIS A 63 -14.30 -10.92 -9.60
CA HIS A 63 -15.40 -11.00 -10.56
C HIS A 63 -16.13 -9.67 -10.60
N GLU A 64 -16.34 -9.17 -11.78
CA GLU A 64 -17.12 -7.97 -12.05
C GLU A 64 -18.15 -8.27 -13.12
N LEU A 65 -19.40 -7.93 -12.87
CA LEU A 65 -20.48 -7.93 -13.85
C LEU A 65 -21.01 -6.50 -13.96
N ARG A 66 -21.01 -5.95 -15.17
CA ARG A 66 -21.52 -4.61 -15.43
C ARG A 66 -22.41 -4.56 -16.64
N ILE A 67 -23.37 -3.64 -16.62
CA ILE A 67 -24.20 -3.24 -17.74
C ILE A 67 -23.91 -1.80 -18.08
N SER A 68 -23.82 -1.49 -19.37
CA SER A 68 -23.65 -0.12 -19.86
C SER A 68 -24.59 0.19 -21.01
N SER A 69 -25.01 1.46 -21.07
CA SER A 69 -25.75 1.98 -22.21
C SER A 69 -24.82 2.27 -23.39
N PRO A 70 -25.35 2.40 -24.63
CA PRO A 70 -24.56 2.83 -25.79
C PRO A 70 -23.87 4.18 -25.56
N ALA A 71 -22.63 4.28 -26.06
CA ALA A 71 -21.77 5.45 -25.86
C ALA A 71 -22.26 6.71 -26.59
N GLU A 72 -23.02 6.54 -27.66
CA GLU A 72 -23.59 7.60 -28.50
C GLU A 72 -24.82 8.27 -27.88
N ASN A 73 -25.40 7.70 -26.83
CA ASN A 73 -26.57 8.27 -26.19
C ASN A 73 -26.21 9.55 -25.43
N ARG A 74 -27.12 10.51 -25.46
CA ARG A 74 -27.02 11.74 -24.65
C ARG A 74 -27.03 11.46 -23.13
N LEU A 75 -27.80 10.45 -22.72
CA LEU A 75 -27.80 9.90 -21.37
C LEU A 75 -27.13 8.53 -21.40
N ARG A 76 -26.05 8.38 -20.71
CA ARG A 76 -25.27 7.15 -20.61
C ARG A 76 -25.17 6.73 -19.16
N PHE A 77 -25.13 5.42 -18.93
CA PHE A 77 -24.90 4.88 -17.61
C PHE A 77 -24.05 3.63 -17.65
N ILE A 78 -23.39 3.36 -16.54
CA ILE A 78 -22.75 2.11 -16.20
C ILE A 78 -23.23 1.74 -14.81
N ALA A 79 -23.62 0.47 -14.60
CA ALA A 79 -23.91 -0.06 -13.27
C ALA A 79 -23.34 -1.47 -13.16
N GLY A 80 -22.89 -1.86 -11.99
CA GLY A 80 -22.29 -3.17 -11.83
C GLY A 80 -22.10 -3.59 -10.39
N VAL A 81 -21.74 -4.87 -10.26
CA VAL A 81 -21.36 -5.51 -9.01
C VAL A 81 -19.93 -6.03 -9.13
N PHE A 82 -19.21 -5.96 -8.02
CA PHE A 82 -17.84 -6.44 -7.91
C PHE A 82 -17.68 -7.28 -6.65
N THR A 83 -16.94 -8.39 -6.76
CA THR A 83 -16.52 -9.18 -5.61
C THR A 83 -15.08 -9.62 -5.78
N GLN A 84 -14.33 -9.61 -4.69
CA GLN A 84 -12.95 -10.07 -4.64
C GLN A 84 -12.68 -10.82 -3.34
N ARG A 85 -11.93 -11.91 -3.45
CA ARG A 85 -11.33 -12.59 -2.30
C ARG A 85 -9.85 -12.86 -2.56
N GLN A 86 -9.00 -12.44 -1.62
CA GLN A 86 -7.58 -12.73 -1.60
C GLN A 86 -7.25 -13.51 -0.34
N THR A 87 -6.48 -14.58 -0.48
CA THR A 87 -5.88 -15.32 0.64
C THR A 87 -4.36 -15.19 0.51
N HIS A 88 -3.70 -14.90 1.61
CA HIS A 88 -2.26 -14.86 1.72
C HIS A 88 -1.85 -15.80 2.86
N ASP A 89 -1.31 -16.97 2.49
CA ASP A 89 -0.63 -17.85 3.41
C ASP A 89 0.81 -17.33 3.58
N ILE A 90 1.16 -16.93 4.79
CA ILE A 90 2.42 -16.27 5.13
C ILE A 90 3.24 -17.22 5.99
N LEU A 91 4.42 -17.58 5.51
CA LEU A 91 5.41 -18.28 6.31
C LEU A 91 6.75 -17.56 6.20
N GLN A 92 7.16 -16.88 7.27
CA GLN A 92 8.46 -16.22 7.38
C GLN A 92 9.16 -16.72 8.63
N ASN A 93 10.25 -17.42 8.40
CA ASN A 93 11.05 -18.08 9.42
C ASN A 93 12.37 -17.33 9.56
N TYR A 94 12.55 -16.62 10.68
CA TYR A 94 13.74 -15.86 11.00
C TYR A 94 14.66 -16.76 11.81
N LYS A 95 15.80 -17.07 11.26
CA LYS A 95 16.70 -18.12 11.77
C LYS A 95 18.01 -17.55 12.29
N ILE A 96 18.46 -18.13 13.42
CA ILE A 96 19.82 -17.98 13.97
C ILE A 96 20.32 -19.39 14.23
N ASN A 97 21.37 -19.81 13.52
CA ASN A 97 21.87 -21.18 13.61
C ASN A 97 22.42 -21.51 15.00
N GLY A 98 21.93 -22.60 15.59
CA GLY A 98 22.40 -23.10 16.89
C GLY A 98 21.81 -22.36 18.09
N ILE A 99 20.76 -21.55 17.92
CA ILE A 99 20.06 -20.93 19.06
C ILE A 99 19.51 -22.01 20.01
N ALA A 100 19.51 -21.71 21.31
CA ALA A 100 19.05 -22.65 22.35
C ALA A 100 17.60 -23.11 22.11
N GLY A 101 17.36 -24.40 22.32
CA GLY A 101 16.07 -25.04 22.16
C GLY A 101 15.05 -24.65 23.24
N PRO A 102 13.74 -25.00 23.07
CA PRO A 102 12.67 -24.58 23.95
C PRO A 102 12.74 -25.20 25.37
N THR A 103 13.62 -26.13 25.59
CA THR A 103 13.85 -26.76 26.90
C THR A 103 15.13 -26.26 27.61
N ALA A 104 15.82 -25.28 27.03
CA ALA A 104 17.02 -24.70 27.62
C ALA A 104 16.71 -24.06 28.99
N VAL A 105 17.64 -24.22 29.93
CA VAL A 105 17.47 -23.73 31.30
C VAL A 105 18.11 -22.35 31.43
N PRO A 106 17.46 -21.38 32.11
CA PRO A 106 18.08 -20.06 32.34
C PRO A 106 19.54 -20.17 32.86
N PRO A 107 20.45 -19.29 32.39
CA PRO A 107 20.22 -17.90 31.97
C PRO A 107 20.05 -17.64 30.48
N THR A 108 19.78 -18.66 29.67
CA THR A 108 19.56 -18.46 28.25
C THR A 108 18.27 -17.68 28.00
N LEU A 109 18.39 -16.44 27.53
CA LEU A 109 17.25 -15.54 27.24
C LEU A 109 16.69 -15.70 25.82
N SER A 110 17.35 -16.53 25.02
CA SER A 110 17.07 -16.67 23.59
C SER A 110 16.79 -18.13 23.29
N ILE A 111 15.53 -18.46 23.05
CA ILE A 111 15.12 -19.83 22.74
C ILE A 111 14.37 -19.87 21.42
N GLU A 112 14.54 -20.97 20.70
CA GLU A 112 13.85 -21.21 19.45
C GLU A 112 12.32 -21.37 19.64
N VAL A 113 11.58 -21.08 18.59
CA VAL A 113 10.13 -21.34 18.55
C VAL A 113 9.89 -22.85 18.58
N THR A 114 9.02 -23.32 19.47
CA THR A 114 8.73 -24.75 19.70
C THR A 114 8.34 -25.46 18.41
N GLY A 115 9.10 -26.50 18.05
CA GLY A 115 8.92 -27.28 16.83
C GLY A 115 9.51 -26.67 15.56
N TRP A 116 10.25 -25.56 15.70
CA TRP A 116 10.90 -24.84 14.59
C TRP A 116 12.39 -24.65 14.88
N PRO A 117 13.24 -25.65 14.60
CA PRO A 117 14.67 -25.59 14.92
C PRO A 117 15.36 -24.34 14.36
N ASP A 118 16.27 -23.74 15.16
CA ASP A 118 16.99 -22.50 14.85
C ASP A 118 16.11 -21.28 14.61
N THR A 119 14.83 -21.31 14.94
CA THR A 119 13.90 -20.23 14.64
C THR A 119 13.76 -19.28 15.82
N TRP A 120 14.29 -18.09 15.66
CA TRP A 120 14.19 -16.98 16.63
C TRP A 120 12.81 -16.35 16.64
N TRP A 121 12.28 -16.07 15.44
CA TRP A 121 10.97 -15.46 15.22
C TRP A 121 10.23 -16.19 14.10
N LEU A 122 8.95 -16.45 14.31
CA LEU A 122 8.09 -17.09 13.33
C LEU A 122 6.88 -16.23 13.01
N THR A 123 6.63 -16.02 11.72
CA THR A 123 5.34 -15.55 11.18
C THR A 123 4.72 -16.69 10.39
N ASN A 124 3.66 -17.29 10.93
CA ASN A 124 2.95 -18.39 10.28
C ASN A 124 1.44 -18.12 10.36
N GLN A 125 0.89 -17.50 9.32
CA GLN A 125 -0.42 -16.87 9.34
C GLN A 125 -1.17 -17.09 8.04
N VAL A 126 -2.49 -17.06 8.12
CA VAL A 126 -3.41 -16.94 6.98
C VAL A 126 -4.15 -15.62 7.09
N ARG A 127 -3.94 -14.75 6.11
CA ARG A 127 -4.70 -13.51 5.94
C ARG A 127 -5.73 -13.67 4.84
N VAL A 128 -6.98 -13.25 5.10
CA VAL A 128 -8.03 -13.21 4.09
C VAL A 128 -8.59 -11.81 3.98
N ASP A 129 -8.54 -11.26 2.77
CA ASP A 129 -9.17 -9.98 2.42
C ASP A 129 -10.33 -10.23 1.47
N ARG A 130 -11.49 -9.59 1.72
CA ARG A 130 -12.66 -9.59 0.85
C ARG A 130 -13.10 -8.16 0.58
N ASP A 131 -13.56 -7.90 -0.63
CA ASP A 131 -14.12 -6.62 -1.06
C ASP A 131 -15.33 -6.93 -1.95
N ASP A 132 -16.50 -6.52 -1.51
CA ASP A 132 -17.75 -6.62 -2.25
C ASP A 132 -18.27 -5.20 -2.52
N ALA A 133 -18.73 -4.92 -3.73
CA ALA A 133 -19.20 -3.58 -4.07
C ALA A 133 -20.35 -3.58 -5.08
N LEU A 134 -21.19 -2.57 -4.93
CA LEU A 134 -22.18 -2.13 -5.91
C LEU A 134 -21.79 -0.75 -6.39
N PHE A 135 -21.78 -0.51 -7.69
CA PHE A 135 -21.42 0.78 -8.24
C PHE A 135 -22.31 1.20 -9.42
N GLY A 136 -22.42 2.49 -9.61
CA GLY A 136 -23.11 3.09 -10.74
C GLY A 136 -22.57 4.47 -11.09
N GLU A 137 -22.61 4.80 -12.37
CA GLU A 137 -22.23 6.10 -12.91
C GLU A 137 -23.22 6.49 -14.02
N VAL A 138 -23.63 7.74 -14.02
CA VAL A 138 -24.51 8.32 -15.04
C VAL A 138 -23.81 9.55 -15.62
N THR A 139 -23.74 9.60 -16.95
CA THR A 139 -23.24 10.76 -17.72
C THR A 139 -24.38 11.34 -18.53
N PHE A 140 -24.55 12.65 -18.45
CA PHE A 140 -25.52 13.39 -19.24
C PHE A 140 -24.87 14.53 -20.01
N ASP A 141 -25.08 14.58 -21.33
CA ASP A 141 -24.62 15.67 -22.16
C ASP A 141 -25.63 16.83 -22.07
N LEU A 142 -25.29 17.85 -21.27
CA LEU A 142 -26.10 19.06 -21.11
C LEU A 142 -26.23 19.80 -22.44
N THR A 143 -25.11 19.86 -23.18
CA THR A 143 -25.02 20.39 -24.54
C THR A 143 -24.09 19.52 -25.37
N ASP A 144 -23.91 19.80 -26.66
CA ASP A 144 -22.92 19.10 -27.51
C ASP A 144 -21.46 19.25 -27.01
N LYS A 145 -21.21 20.24 -26.14
CA LYS A 145 -19.88 20.54 -25.62
C LYS A 145 -19.71 20.28 -24.13
N LEU A 146 -20.80 20.26 -23.37
CA LEU A 146 -20.79 20.17 -21.92
C LEU A 146 -21.46 18.89 -21.46
N SER A 147 -20.71 18.05 -20.73
CA SER A 147 -21.21 16.84 -20.10
C SER A 147 -20.95 16.83 -18.60
N VAL A 148 -21.90 16.29 -17.85
CA VAL A 148 -21.79 16.05 -16.41
C VAL A 148 -21.88 14.55 -16.15
N THR A 149 -21.02 14.05 -15.26
CA THR A 149 -21.01 12.66 -14.80
C THR A 149 -21.15 12.64 -13.30
N GLY A 150 -22.06 11.83 -12.76
CA GLY A 150 -22.18 11.52 -11.34
C GLY A 150 -22.08 10.02 -11.13
N GLY A 151 -21.34 9.60 -10.12
CA GLY A 151 -21.15 8.20 -9.80
C GLY A 151 -21.05 7.97 -8.29
N ILE A 152 -21.33 6.73 -7.89
CA ILE A 152 -21.18 6.28 -6.52
C ILE A 152 -20.80 4.79 -6.52
N ARG A 153 -19.92 4.41 -5.60
CA ARG A 153 -19.61 3.03 -5.25
C ARG A 153 -19.91 2.83 -3.77
N TYR A 154 -20.75 1.86 -3.45
CA TYR A 154 -20.89 1.31 -2.11
C TYR A 154 -19.99 0.08 -2.00
N PHE A 155 -19.25 -0.03 -0.90
CA PHE A 155 -18.36 -1.16 -0.66
C PHE A 155 -18.56 -1.75 0.74
N GLU A 156 -18.25 -3.03 0.86
CA GLU A 156 -18.03 -3.75 2.12
C GLU A 156 -16.69 -4.47 2.03
N ALA A 157 -15.75 -4.12 2.93
CA ALA A 157 -14.42 -4.70 2.99
C ALA A 157 -14.25 -5.48 4.30
N LYS A 158 -13.70 -6.70 4.23
CA LYS A 158 -13.43 -7.56 5.39
C LYS A 158 -11.98 -8.01 5.36
N ASN A 159 -11.32 -7.95 6.51
CA ASN A 159 -9.97 -8.45 6.70
C ASN A 159 -9.94 -9.38 7.90
N SER A 160 -9.27 -10.53 7.77
CA SER A 160 -9.02 -11.45 8.88
C SER A 160 -7.59 -11.95 8.86
N LEU A 161 -7.06 -12.24 10.04
CA LEU A 161 -5.72 -12.77 10.25
C LEU A 161 -5.76 -13.85 11.34
N LEU A 162 -5.33 -15.05 10.98
CA LEU A 162 -5.31 -16.20 11.86
C LEU A 162 -3.94 -16.86 11.83
N GLY A 163 -3.37 -17.19 13.00
CA GLY A 163 -2.14 -17.97 13.08
C GLY A 163 -1.20 -17.56 14.21
N PHE A 164 0.10 -17.72 13.96
CA PHE A 164 1.16 -17.45 14.93
C PHE A 164 2.03 -16.28 14.48
N PHE A 165 2.44 -15.45 15.47
CA PHE A 165 3.35 -14.32 15.26
C PHE A 165 4.19 -14.08 16.51
N GLY A 166 5.52 -14.17 16.38
CA GLY A 166 6.43 -13.79 17.45
C GLY A 166 7.54 -14.78 17.76
N PHE A 167 8.13 -14.58 18.93
CA PHE A 167 9.25 -15.35 19.48
C PHE A 167 8.82 -16.70 20.06
N GLY A 168 9.79 -17.55 20.39
CA GLY A 168 9.64 -18.70 21.26
C GLY A 168 9.27 -18.30 22.71
N LEU A 169 9.40 -19.23 23.63
CA LEU A 169 9.16 -18.99 25.07
C LEU A 169 10.29 -18.11 25.66
N ASP A 170 10.25 -16.83 25.33
CA ASP A 170 11.16 -15.84 25.88
C ASP A 170 10.45 -14.98 26.94
N THR A 171 11.14 -14.61 28.01
CA THR A 171 10.59 -13.79 29.10
C THR A 171 10.71 -12.29 28.84
N LEU A 172 11.48 -11.88 27.83
CA LEU A 172 11.72 -10.45 27.55
C LEU A 172 10.60 -9.78 26.70
N PHE A 173 9.93 -10.56 25.85
CA PHE A 173 8.94 -10.05 24.89
C PHE A 173 7.59 -10.72 25.10
N SER A 174 6.89 -10.31 26.15
CA SER A 174 5.64 -10.95 26.60
C SER A 174 4.38 -10.58 25.80
N ASP A 175 4.46 -9.61 24.89
CA ASP A 175 3.30 -9.10 24.13
C ASP A 175 3.10 -9.84 22.78
N THR A 176 3.96 -10.79 22.46
CA THR A 176 3.90 -11.59 21.22
C THR A 176 4.52 -12.98 21.43
N GLY A 177 4.34 -13.88 20.45
CA GLY A 177 4.95 -15.19 20.45
C GLY A 177 4.24 -16.22 21.33
N GLU A 178 5.00 -17.23 21.79
CA GLU A 178 4.47 -18.37 22.54
C GLU A 178 3.90 -17.99 23.91
N GLN A 179 4.35 -16.88 24.50
CA GLN A 179 3.77 -16.38 25.75
C GLN A 179 2.32 -15.90 25.61
N GLN A 180 1.91 -15.59 24.39
CA GLN A 180 0.53 -15.23 24.05
C GLN A 180 -0.31 -16.44 23.58
N CYS A 181 0.23 -17.63 23.62
CA CYS A 181 -0.52 -18.83 23.30
C CYS A 181 -1.64 -19.06 24.35
N PRO A 182 -2.89 -19.24 23.94
CA PRO A 182 -3.92 -19.77 24.85
C PRO A 182 -3.46 -21.16 25.32
N VAL A 183 -3.94 -21.57 26.51
CA VAL A 183 -3.59 -22.82 27.21
C VAL A 183 -3.35 -24.00 26.25
N ALA A 184 -2.34 -24.81 26.53
CA ALA A 184 -1.90 -25.99 25.78
C ALA A 184 -3.05 -26.78 25.13
N GLY A 185 -3.02 -26.88 23.77
CA GLY A 185 -4.05 -27.57 22.98
C GLY A 185 -4.87 -26.69 22.08
N SER A 186 -4.68 -25.36 22.05
CA SER A 186 -5.27 -24.52 21.03
C SER A 186 -4.67 -24.89 19.66
N GLY A 187 -5.55 -25.17 18.69
CA GLY A 187 -5.15 -25.60 17.35
C GLY A 187 -4.10 -24.69 16.74
N SER A 188 -3.18 -25.27 15.99
CA SER A 188 -2.17 -24.54 15.24
C SER A 188 -2.59 -24.39 13.79
N VAL A 189 -2.18 -23.26 13.16
CA VAL A 189 -2.34 -23.04 11.73
C VAL A 189 -1.02 -23.42 11.06
N ASN A 190 -1.08 -24.19 9.97
CA ASN A 190 0.05 -24.58 9.14
C ASN A 190 1.29 -25.13 9.93
N GLY A 191 1.06 -25.84 11.05
CA GLY A 191 2.13 -26.42 11.88
C GLY A 191 2.85 -25.42 12.78
N GLY A 192 2.29 -24.25 13.02
CA GLY A 192 2.79 -23.31 14.05
C GLY A 192 2.69 -23.89 15.47
N PRO A 193 3.38 -23.31 16.47
CA PRO A 193 3.35 -23.81 17.85
C PRO A 193 1.97 -23.66 18.51
N CYS A 194 1.24 -22.61 18.15
CA CYS A 194 -0.12 -22.35 18.59
C CYS A 194 -0.79 -21.34 17.66
N THR A 195 -2.02 -20.95 17.97
CA THR A 195 -2.70 -19.78 17.39
C THR A 195 -2.76 -18.68 18.45
N ASN A 196 -1.91 -17.65 18.32
CA ASN A 196 -1.91 -16.48 19.20
C ASN A 196 -2.54 -15.24 18.55
N LEU A 197 -2.97 -15.36 17.29
CA LEU A 197 -3.72 -14.35 16.56
C LEU A 197 -4.96 -14.97 15.93
N ASP A 198 -6.11 -14.40 16.26
CA ASP A 198 -7.41 -14.67 15.62
C ASP A 198 -8.19 -13.35 15.61
N LYS A 199 -8.00 -12.58 14.55
CA LYS A 199 -8.51 -11.21 14.46
C LYS A 199 -9.26 -11.00 13.17
N GLY A 200 -10.26 -10.12 13.21
CA GLY A 200 -10.98 -9.68 12.03
C GLY A 200 -11.55 -8.28 12.20
N THR A 201 -11.75 -7.62 11.06
CA THR A 201 -12.47 -6.34 10.97
C THR A 201 -13.33 -6.31 9.72
N SER A 202 -14.37 -5.49 9.74
CA SER A 202 -15.26 -5.26 8.60
C SER A 202 -15.63 -3.79 8.57
N ASP A 203 -15.48 -3.20 7.38
CA ASP A 203 -15.77 -1.79 7.12
C ASP A 203 -16.69 -1.67 5.92
N SER A 204 -17.49 -0.62 5.87
CA SER A 204 -18.34 -0.30 4.71
C SER A 204 -18.42 1.21 4.52
N GLY A 205 -18.65 1.63 3.29
CA GLY A 205 -18.74 3.05 2.98
C GLY A 205 -19.16 3.31 1.54
N ASN A 206 -19.14 4.59 1.20
CA ASN A 206 -19.44 5.07 -0.15
C ASN A 206 -18.29 5.94 -0.65
N THR A 207 -18.02 5.86 -1.95
CA THR A 207 -17.08 6.74 -2.65
C THR A 207 -17.81 7.43 -3.80
N PRO A 208 -18.23 8.70 -3.63
CA PRO A 208 -18.89 9.48 -4.66
C PRO A 208 -17.90 10.04 -5.67
N LYS A 209 -18.41 10.36 -6.87
CA LYS A 209 -17.68 11.05 -7.94
C LYS A 209 -18.60 12.01 -8.67
N ILE A 210 -18.10 13.21 -8.96
CA ILE A 210 -18.74 14.17 -9.87
C ILE A 210 -17.66 14.66 -10.83
N ASN A 211 -17.98 14.67 -12.13
CA ASN A 211 -17.10 15.22 -13.15
C ASN A 211 -17.89 16.14 -14.08
N LEU A 212 -17.30 17.27 -14.41
CA LEU A 212 -17.79 18.20 -15.43
C LEU A 212 -16.74 18.28 -16.53
N THR A 213 -17.12 18.00 -17.77
CA THR A 213 -16.23 18.07 -18.92
C THR A 213 -16.78 19.05 -19.96
N TYR A 214 -15.95 20.01 -20.38
CA TYR A 214 -16.24 20.92 -21.47
C TYR A 214 -15.29 20.68 -22.65
N ARG A 215 -15.85 20.36 -23.83
CA ARG A 215 -15.13 20.15 -25.08
C ARG A 215 -15.21 21.42 -25.93
N PHE A 216 -14.08 22.07 -26.16
CA PHE A 216 -14.00 23.18 -27.09
C PHE A 216 -14.22 22.70 -28.53
N ASP A 217 -13.59 21.58 -28.85
CA ASP A 217 -13.66 20.83 -30.11
C ASP A 217 -13.20 19.37 -29.89
N ASP A 218 -13.05 18.57 -30.96
CA ASP A 218 -12.63 17.16 -30.91
C ASP A 218 -11.21 16.95 -30.39
N ARG A 219 -10.42 18.01 -30.24
CA ARG A 219 -8.99 17.97 -29.87
C ARG A 219 -8.69 18.60 -28.53
N ARG A 220 -9.63 19.38 -27.98
CA ARG A 220 -9.37 20.19 -26.79
C ARG A 220 -10.54 20.09 -25.82
N LEU A 221 -10.23 19.70 -24.61
CA LEU A 221 -11.19 19.69 -23.51
C LEU A 221 -10.55 20.15 -22.21
N VAL A 222 -11.37 20.62 -21.31
CA VAL A 222 -11.08 20.83 -19.90
C VAL A 222 -12.10 20.07 -19.06
N TYR A 223 -11.70 19.67 -17.88
CA TYR A 223 -12.58 19.00 -16.94
C TYR A 223 -12.32 19.44 -15.51
N ALA A 224 -13.33 19.28 -14.66
CA ALA A 224 -13.22 19.39 -13.22
C ALA A 224 -13.80 18.12 -12.59
N THR A 225 -13.09 17.56 -11.63
CA THR A 225 -13.48 16.33 -10.93
C THR A 225 -13.44 16.54 -9.42
N TYR A 226 -14.50 16.11 -8.75
CA TYR A 226 -14.50 15.75 -7.34
C TYR A 226 -14.67 14.23 -7.26
N SER A 227 -13.84 13.56 -6.51
CA SER A 227 -13.98 12.11 -6.30
C SER A 227 -13.39 11.69 -4.96
N GLU A 228 -13.98 10.67 -4.39
CA GLU A 228 -13.45 10.01 -3.20
C GLU A 228 -12.96 8.61 -3.54
N GLY A 229 -11.84 8.22 -2.90
CA GLY A 229 -11.31 6.88 -2.88
C GLY A 229 -11.08 6.42 -1.45
N TYR A 230 -10.88 5.12 -1.24
CA TYR A 230 -10.59 4.59 0.08
C TYR A 230 -9.53 3.49 0.02
N ARG A 231 -8.86 3.30 1.14
CA ARG A 231 -8.06 2.12 1.43
C ARG A 231 -8.70 1.39 2.61
N PRO A 232 -8.97 0.08 2.52
CA PRO A 232 -9.65 -0.65 3.59
C PRO A 232 -8.84 -0.67 4.87
N GLY A 233 -9.53 -0.74 6.00
CA GLY A 233 -8.95 -1.03 7.28
C GLY A 233 -8.41 -2.45 7.36
N GLY A 234 -7.82 -2.78 8.50
CA GLY A 234 -7.27 -4.11 8.70
C GLY A 234 -6.86 -4.36 10.14
N VAL A 235 -6.26 -5.50 10.38
CA VAL A 235 -5.81 -5.90 11.71
C VAL A 235 -4.30 -5.81 11.84
N ASN A 236 -3.85 -5.31 12.99
CA ASN A 236 -2.44 -5.35 13.38
C ASN A 236 -2.02 -6.77 13.79
N ARG A 237 -0.78 -7.15 13.51
CA ARG A 237 -0.22 -8.45 13.87
C ARG A 237 0.09 -8.58 15.36
N VAL A 238 0.25 -7.49 16.08
CA VAL A 238 0.45 -7.52 17.53
C VAL A 238 -0.88 -7.79 18.24
N GLY A 239 -0.91 -8.75 19.15
CA GLY A 239 -2.12 -9.31 19.75
C GLY A 239 -3.04 -8.30 20.42
N ASN A 240 -2.47 -7.38 21.19
CA ASN A 240 -3.18 -6.38 21.99
C ASN A 240 -3.53 -5.09 21.22
N LEU A 241 -3.03 -4.90 19.99
CA LEU A 241 -3.34 -3.70 19.21
C LEU A 241 -4.72 -3.79 18.56
N PRO A 242 -5.51 -2.72 18.58
CA PRO A 242 -6.79 -2.67 17.89
C PRO A 242 -6.60 -2.73 16.36
N PRO A 243 -7.67 -3.08 15.62
CA PRO A 243 -7.71 -2.87 14.18
C PRO A 243 -7.51 -1.40 13.83
N TYR A 244 -6.90 -1.14 12.67
CA TYR A 244 -6.86 0.20 12.09
C TYR A 244 -8.03 0.41 11.14
N SER A 245 -8.55 1.65 11.10
CA SER A 245 -9.72 2.03 10.30
C SER A 245 -9.38 2.22 8.82
N PRO A 246 -10.36 2.19 7.92
CA PRO A 246 -10.20 2.68 6.55
C PRO A 246 -9.70 4.13 6.56
N ASP A 247 -8.94 4.49 5.52
CA ASP A 247 -8.66 5.88 5.20
C ASP A 247 -9.34 6.29 3.90
N PHE A 248 -9.64 7.58 3.78
CA PHE A 248 -10.33 8.15 2.64
C PHE A 248 -9.52 9.27 2.02
N LEU A 249 -9.50 9.30 0.70
CA LEU A 249 -8.84 10.35 -0.07
C LEU A 249 -9.87 11.08 -0.92
N THR A 250 -10.05 12.37 -0.63
CA THR A 250 -10.86 13.28 -1.44
C THR A 250 -9.97 13.98 -2.44
N ASN A 251 -10.31 13.90 -3.73
CA ASN A 251 -9.58 14.53 -4.83
C ASN A 251 -10.41 15.64 -5.46
N TYR A 252 -9.83 16.82 -5.52
CA TYR A 252 -10.32 17.99 -6.28
C TYR A 252 -9.33 18.24 -7.41
N GLU A 253 -9.77 18.14 -8.66
CA GLU A 253 -8.91 18.22 -9.83
C GLU A 253 -9.51 19.05 -10.93
N ILE A 254 -8.71 19.92 -11.54
CA ILE A 254 -9.02 20.60 -12.80
C ILE A 254 -7.92 20.23 -13.78
N GLY A 255 -8.30 19.66 -14.93
CA GLY A 255 -7.33 19.23 -15.92
C GLY A 255 -7.74 19.61 -17.33
N TRP A 256 -6.79 19.44 -18.24
CA TRP A 256 -6.98 19.68 -19.67
C TRP A 256 -6.33 18.56 -20.49
N LYS A 257 -6.93 18.28 -21.65
CA LYS A 257 -6.37 17.42 -22.68
C LYS A 257 -6.42 18.17 -23.99
N THR A 258 -5.26 18.38 -24.62
CA THR A 258 -5.17 19.24 -25.80
C THR A 258 -4.25 18.67 -26.87
N SER A 259 -4.68 18.77 -28.12
CA SER A 259 -3.87 18.49 -29.31
C SER A 259 -3.85 19.68 -30.26
N TRP A 260 -2.66 20.03 -30.72
CA TRP A 260 -2.37 21.21 -31.56
C TRP A 260 -1.59 20.83 -32.81
N ALA A 261 -1.49 21.74 -33.77
CA ALA A 261 -0.66 21.57 -34.97
C ALA A 261 -0.96 20.26 -35.71
N ALA A 262 -2.24 19.97 -36.02
CA ALA A 262 -2.69 18.72 -36.65
C ALA A 262 -2.24 17.46 -35.90
N ASN A 263 -2.36 17.45 -34.56
CA ASN A 263 -1.93 16.40 -33.64
C ASN A 263 -0.41 16.18 -33.50
N ARG A 264 0.40 17.10 -34.03
CA ARG A 264 1.86 17.04 -33.83
C ARG A 264 2.30 17.41 -32.41
N LEU A 265 1.48 18.17 -31.67
CA LEU A 265 1.74 18.58 -30.31
C LEU A 265 0.55 18.18 -29.44
N ARG A 266 0.79 17.32 -28.44
CA ARG A 266 -0.17 16.97 -27.38
C ARG A 266 0.38 17.49 -26.07
N PHE A 267 -0.45 18.25 -25.35
CA PHE A 267 -0.13 18.72 -24.01
C PHE A 267 -1.34 18.52 -23.11
N ASN A 268 -1.19 17.63 -22.12
CA ASN A 268 -2.18 17.37 -21.10
C ASN A 268 -1.63 17.79 -19.74
N GLY A 269 -2.50 18.04 -18.80
CA GLY A 269 -2.10 18.34 -17.44
C GLY A 269 -3.27 18.47 -16.49
N ALA A 270 -2.95 18.55 -15.22
CA ALA A 270 -3.92 18.77 -14.15
C ALA A 270 -3.29 19.57 -13.01
N VAL A 271 -4.15 20.30 -12.32
CA VAL A 271 -3.88 20.88 -11.00
C VAL A 271 -4.85 20.21 -10.04
N PHE A 272 -4.34 19.74 -8.92
CA PHE A 272 -5.15 19.00 -7.97
C PHE A 272 -4.81 19.29 -6.52
N ARG A 273 -5.81 19.08 -5.67
CA ARG A 273 -5.67 18.94 -4.22
C ARG A 273 -6.26 17.60 -3.79
N GLN A 274 -5.49 16.86 -3.01
CA GLN A 274 -5.91 15.63 -2.37
C GLN A 274 -5.89 15.84 -0.86
N GLU A 275 -7.03 15.57 -0.23
CA GLU A 275 -7.18 15.58 1.22
C GLU A 275 -7.33 14.14 1.69
N TRP A 276 -6.49 13.72 2.62
CA TRP A 276 -6.43 12.36 3.08
C TRP A 276 -6.80 12.30 4.56
N ASP A 277 -7.96 11.74 4.84
CA ASP A 277 -8.50 11.59 6.16
C ASP A 277 -8.19 10.20 6.73
N ASP A 278 -7.91 10.16 8.04
CA ASP A 278 -7.55 8.93 8.76
C ASP A 278 -6.36 8.19 8.13
N PHE A 279 -5.38 8.91 7.61
CA PHE A 279 -4.23 8.40 6.88
C PHE A 279 -3.57 7.21 7.58
N GLN A 280 -3.56 6.04 6.95
CA GLN A 280 -2.88 4.86 7.49
C GLN A 280 -1.37 5.01 7.36
N PHE A 281 -0.70 5.02 8.48
CA PHE A 281 0.74 5.12 8.57
C PHE A 281 1.35 3.85 9.19
N SER A 282 2.41 3.34 8.57
CA SER A 282 3.17 2.19 9.06
C SER A 282 4.46 2.68 9.70
N PHE A 283 4.70 2.31 10.93
CA PHE A 283 5.89 2.70 11.70
C PHE A 283 6.42 1.53 12.51
N LEU A 284 7.68 1.67 12.92
CA LEU A 284 8.31 0.70 13.81
C LEU A 284 7.92 1.04 15.25
N GLY A 285 7.11 0.19 15.86
CA GLY A 285 6.70 0.35 17.24
C GLY A 285 7.75 -0.17 18.24
N GLU A 286 7.38 -0.20 19.50
CA GLU A 286 8.18 -0.88 20.53
C GLU A 286 8.45 -2.32 20.13
N ASN A 287 9.57 -2.88 20.55
CA ASN A 287 10.06 -4.21 20.18
C ASN A 287 10.30 -4.39 18.66
N SER A 288 10.51 -3.28 17.92
CA SER A 288 10.80 -3.32 16.47
C SER A 288 9.74 -4.02 15.62
N VAL A 289 8.52 -4.13 16.13
CA VAL A 289 7.40 -4.72 15.39
C VAL A 289 6.65 -3.64 14.62
N THR A 290 6.48 -3.83 13.33
CA THR A 290 5.71 -2.91 12.49
C THR A 290 4.26 -2.81 12.99
N ARG A 291 3.82 -1.59 13.23
CA ARG A 291 2.45 -1.23 13.60
C ARG A 291 1.83 -0.36 12.51
N ILE A 292 0.54 -0.47 12.33
CA ILE A 292 -0.24 0.41 11.47
C ILE A 292 -1.22 1.19 12.35
N ALA A 293 -1.20 2.50 12.21
CA ALA A 293 -2.13 3.40 12.87
C ALA A 293 -2.78 4.34 11.86
N ASN A 294 -3.91 4.91 12.22
CA ASN A 294 -4.49 6.03 11.49
C ASN A 294 -3.92 7.33 12.07
N ALA A 295 -2.93 7.89 11.39
CA ALA A 295 -2.46 9.24 11.64
C ALA A 295 -3.46 10.24 11.06
N GLY A 296 -3.86 11.25 11.82
CA GLY A 296 -4.84 12.27 11.46
C GLY A 296 -5.05 12.56 9.97
N GLN A 297 -4.60 13.73 9.50
CA GLN A 297 -4.87 14.20 8.13
C GLN A 297 -3.59 14.54 7.38
N ALA A 298 -3.61 14.28 6.07
CA ALA A 298 -2.56 14.71 5.16
C ALA A 298 -3.17 15.41 3.94
N GLN A 299 -2.40 16.27 3.28
CA GLN A 299 -2.78 16.99 2.07
C GLN A 299 -1.67 16.91 1.03
N VAL A 300 -2.07 16.75 -0.21
CA VAL A 300 -1.17 16.83 -1.37
C VAL A 300 -1.72 17.85 -2.35
N ASP A 301 -1.03 18.96 -2.53
CA ASP A 301 -1.28 19.91 -3.62
C ASP A 301 -0.32 19.58 -4.75
N GLY A 302 -0.82 19.52 -5.99
CA GLY A 302 0.00 19.12 -7.12
C GLY A 302 -0.36 19.76 -8.44
N VAL A 303 0.65 19.82 -9.30
CA VAL A 303 0.53 20.14 -10.73
C VAL A 303 1.29 19.08 -11.50
N GLU A 304 0.63 18.48 -12.48
CA GLU A 304 1.29 17.49 -13.35
C GLU A 304 0.98 17.76 -14.81
N GLY A 305 1.84 17.29 -15.68
CA GLY A 305 1.64 17.42 -17.11
C GLY A 305 2.50 16.48 -17.93
N ASP A 306 1.99 16.16 -19.11
CA ASP A 306 2.69 15.41 -20.14
C ASP A 306 2.66 16.14 -21.48
N LEU A 307 3.77 16.02 -22.19
CA LEU A 307 4.00 16.60 -23.51
C LEU A 307 4.44 15.51 -24.47
N LEU A 308 3.80 15.42 -25.63
CA LEU A 308 4.29 14.68 -26.79
C LEU A 308 4.35 15.62 -27.98
N TRP A 309 5.53 15.82 -28.55
CA TRP A 309 5.75 16.77 -29.63
C TRP A 309 6.57 16.17 -30.78
N ALA A 310 5.93 15.99 -31.95
CA ALA A 310 6.64 15.75 -33.21
C ALA A 310 7.18 17.09 -33.74
N ALA A 311 8.33 17.54 -33.16
CA ALA A 311 8.93 18.85 -33.44
C ALA A 311 9.31 19.03 -34.90
N THR A 312 9.81 17.95 -35.51
CA THR A 312 10.00 17.79 -36.95
C THR A 312 9.46 16.44 -37.38
N ASP A 313 9.56 16.11 -38.67
CA ASP A 313 9.17 14.77 -39.16
C ASP A 313 10.09 13.68 -38.60
N ASN A 314 11.29 14.05 -38.19
CA ASN A 314 12.31 13.16 -37.69
C ASN A 314 12.54 13.26 -36.17
N LEU A 315 12.09 14.34 -35.51
CA LEU A 315 12.34 14.56 -34.09
C LEU A 315 11.05 14.49 -33.29
N THR A 316 10.99 13.54 -32.37
CA THR A 316 9.90 13.43 -31.37
C THR A 316 10.46 13.68 -29.96
N LEU A 317 9.80 14.55 -29.24
CA LEU A 317 10.06 14.85 -27.84
C LEU A 317 8.88 14.35 -27.00
N SER A 318 9.17 13.64 -25.89
CA SER A 318 8.22 13.23 -24.87
C SER A 318 8.73 13.70 -23.52
N ALA A 319 7.89 14.43 -22.79
CA ALA A 319 8.24 14.93 -21.47
C ALA A 319 7.08 14.74 -20.50
N GLY A 320 7.40 14.55 -19.23
CA GLY A 320 6.43 14.51 -18.15
C GLY A 320 7.00 15.20 -16.91
N PHE A 321 6.16 15.81 -16.13
CA PHE A 321 6.54 16.40 -14.84
C PHE A 321 5.41 16.28 -13.82
N ALA A 322 5.78 16.24 -12.54
CA ALA A 322 4.91 16.40 -11.39
C ALA A 322 5.59 17.28 -10.34
N LEU A 323 4.91 18.33 -9.93
CA LEU A 323 5.26 19.21 -8.81
C LEU A 323 4.29 18.91 -7.66
N LEU A 324 4.78 18.53 -6.48
CA LEU A 324 3.99 18.08 -5.35
C LEU A 324 4.39 18.82 -4.08
N ASP A 325 3.40 19.27 -3.30
CA ASP A 325 3.53 19.67 -1.90
C ASP A 325 2.70 18.72 -1.05
N ALA A 326 3.35 17.70 -0.49
CA ALA A 326 2.72 16.63 0.30
C ALA A 326 3.11 16.77 1.77
N LYS A 327 2.14 16.97 2.66
CA LYS A 327 2.37 17.27 4.07
C LYS A 327 1.26 16.77 4.97
N LEU A 328 1.58 16.54 6.23
CA LEU A 328 0.59 16.37 7.29
C LEU A 328 -0.13 17.71 7.53
N THR A 329 -1.45 17.66 7.67
CA THR A 329 -2.30 18.80 8.08
C THR A 329 -2.73 18.68 9.54
N GLN A 330 -2.39 17.57 10.18
CA GLN A 330 -2.54 17.32 11.61
C GLN A 330 -1.25 16.72 12.14
N ALA A 331 -0.87 17.06 13.38
CA ALA A 331 0.30 16.49 14.01
C ALA A 331 0.10 14.98 14.24
N TYR A 332 1.17 14.18 14.08
CA TYR A 332 1.21 12.77 14.42
C TYR A 332 1.90 12.60 15.78
N CYS A 333 1.20 12.01 16.74
CA CYS A 333 1.67 11.88 18.12
C CYS A 333 2.40 10.56 18.40
N GLY A 334 2.17 9.53 17.59
CA GLY A 334 2.69 8.17 17.82
C GLY A 334 1.98 7.41 18.96
N ILE A 335 0.93 7.98 19.52
CA ILE A 335 0.19 7.42 20.65
C ILE A 335 -1.19 6.98 20.19
N LEU A 336 -1.45 5.66 20.28
CA LEU A 336 -2.74 5.10 19.87
C LEU A 336 -3.76 5.22 20.99
N GLY A 337 -4.86 5.91 20.69
CA GLY A 337 -6.05 5.90 21.52
C GLY A 337 -6.77 4.53 21.49
N PRO A 338 -7.80 4.35 22.34
CA PRO A 338 -8.56 3.09 22.44
C PRO A 338 -9.26 2.68 21.14
N ASN A 339 -9.46 3.61 20.21
CA ASN A 339 -10.10 3.41 18.91
C ASN A 339 -9.10 3.06 17.78
N GLY A 340 -7.82 2.86 18.10
CA GLY A 340 -6.76 2.58 17.12
C GLY A 340 -6.31 3.77 16.28
N LYS A 341 -6.82 4.97 16.56
CA LYS A 341 -6.39 6.22 15.93
C LYS A 341 -5.36 6.92 16.80
N ASP A 342 -4.50 7.71 16.16
CA ASP A 342 -3.54 8.56 16.84
C ASP A 342 -4.25 9.60 17.70
N GLU A 343 -3.74 9.87 18.91
CA GLU A 343 -4.33 10.85 19.82
C GLU A 343 -4.13 12.27 19.29
N ASN A 344 -5.18 13.08 19.35
CA ASN A 344 -5.13 14.48 18.97
C ASN A 344 -6.06 15.31 19.88
N PRO A 345 -5.58 16.37 20.56
CA PRO A 345 -4.20 16.90 20.50
C PRO A 345 -3.18 15.99 21.17
N CYS A 346 -1.92 16.08 20.74
CA CYS A 346 -0.83 15.30 21.31
C CYS A 346 -0.64 15.62 22.80
N PRO A 347 -0.64 14.60 23.68
CA PRO A 347 -0.38 14.81 25.10
C PRO A 347 1.09 15.12 25.42
N VAL A 348 1.99 14.81 24.48
CA VAL A 348 3.44 15.07 24.52
C VAL A 348 3.88 15.73 23.21
N ALA A 349 5.17 16.02 23.05
CA ALA A 349 5.70 16.51 21.78
C ALA A 349 5.41 15.50 20.64
N PRO A 350 4.85 15.96 19.51
CA PRO A 350 4.50 15.07 18.41
C PRO A 350 5.75 14.48 17.75
N GLU A 351 5.67 13.24 17.27
CA GLU A 351 6.71 12.62 16.45
C GLU A 351 6.85 13.32 15.10
N ALA A 352 5.71 13.73 14.51
CA ALA A 352 5.72 14.57 13.33
C ALA A 352 4.74 15.75 13.51
N PRO A 353 5.23 17.02 13.44
CA PRO A 353 4.38 18.19 13.59
C PRO A 353 3.45 18.41 12.39
N ASN A 354 2.38 19.18 12.59
CA ASN A 354 1.59 19.72 11.50
C ASN A 354 2.50 20.48 10.51
N GLY A 355 2.33 20.24 9.21
CA GLY A 355 3.17 20.77 8.14
C GLY A 355 4.40 19.90 7.84
N ALA A 356 4.66 18.83 8.57
CA ALA A 356 5.73 17.87 8.24
C ALA A 356 5.48 17.27 6.85
N ARG A 357 6.54 17.23 6.04
CA ARG A 357 6.48 16.66 4.68
C ARG A 357 6.31 15.15 4.76
N LEU A 358 5.46 14.60 3.90
CA LEU A 358 5.29 13.14 3.80
C LEU A 358 6.58 12.48 3.28
N ALA A 359 6.94 11.35 3.89
CA ALA A 359 8.07 10.54 3.47
C ALA A 359 7.91 10.06 2.01
N VAL A 360 9.03 9.77 1.36
CA VAL A 360 9.12 9.24 -0.01
C VAL A 360 8.44 10.12 -1.09
N SER A 361 8.09 11.38 -0.77
CA SER A 361 7.36 12.31 -1.65
C SER A 361 8.28 13.43 -2.15
N PRO A 362 8.96 13.28 -3.31
CA PRO A 362 9.80 14.34 -3.88
C PRO A 362 8.93 15.49 -4.38
N LYS A 363 9.39 16.74 -4.17
CA LYS A 363 8.69 17.94 -4.67
C LYS A 363 8.61 18.02 -6.18
N LEU A 364 9.61 17.49 -6.88
CA LEU A 364 9.66 17.48 -8.34
C LEU A 364 10.09 16.12 -8.85
N LYS A 365 9.30 15.59 -9.78
CA LYS A 365 9.70 14.51 -10.69
C LYS A 365 9.56 15.02 -12.12
N ALA A 366 10.54 14.74 -12.97
CA ALA A 366 10.46 15.06 -14.37
C ALA A 366 11.19 14.02 -15.23
N ASN A 367 10.71 13.84 -16.44
CA ASN A 367 11.39 13.03 -17.44
C ASN A 367 11.35 13.72 -18.81
N LEU A 368 12.37 13.46 -19.62
CA LEU A 368 12.44 13.91 -21.00
C LEU A 368 13.04 12.81 -21.85
N VAL A 369 12.40 12.51 -22.96
CA VAL A 369 12.91 11.61 -24.00
C VAL A 369 12.94 12.36 -25.32
N ALA A 370 14.08 12.34 -25.99
CA ALA A 370 14.26 12.88 -27.35
C ALA A 370 14.62 11.71 -28.28
N ARG A 371 13.86 11.51 -29.35
CA ARG A 371 14.10 10.50 -30.36
C ARG A 371 14.22 11.15 -31.74
N TYR A 372 15.35 10.96 -32.38
CA TYR A 372 15.62 11.41 -33.74
C TYR A 372 15.72 10.19 -34.67
N THR A 373 14.87 10.13 -35.70
CA THR A 373 14.86 9.09 -36.72
C THR A 373 15.57 9.59 -37.98
N PHE A 374 16.34 8.72 -38.64
CA PHE A 374 17.06 9.04 -39.88
C PHE A 374 17.27 7.77 -40.69
N GLU A 375 17.58 7.95 -41.96
CA GLU A 375 17.93 6.86 -42.84
C GLU A 375 19.47 6.72 -42.93
N LEU A 376 19.97 5.49 -42.77
CA LEU A 376 21.38 5.17 -42.86
C LEU A 376 21.58 3.96 -43.78
N GLY A 377 22.10 4.16 -45.00
CA GLY A 377 22.39 3.11 -45.94
C GLY A 377 21.17 2.29 -46.38
N GLY A 378 20.00 2.92 -46.47
CA GLY A 378 18.73 2.26 -46.83
C GLY A 378 18.02 1.57 -45.65
N PHE A 379 18.49 1.76 -44.43
CA PHE A 379 17.85 1.27 -43.18
C PHE A 379 17.29 2.42 -42.36
N ASP A 380 16.10 2.22 -41.80
CA ASP A 380 15.55 3.13 -40.81
C ASP A 380 16.35 3.01 -39.50
N ALA A 381 16.92 4.10 -39.07
CA ALA A 381 17.72 4.19 -37.84
C ALA A 381 17.16 5.27 -36.90
N HIS A 382 17.48 5.18 -35.64
CA HIS A 382 17.15 6.24 -34.67
C HIS A 382 18.22 6.39 -33.60
N LEU A 383 18.33 7.62 -33.09
CA LEU A 383 19.09 7.96 -31.89
C LEU A 383 18.10 8.42 -30.82
N GLN A 384 18.21 7.90 -29.60
CA GLN A 384 17.35 8.27 -28.50
C GLN A 384 18.16 8.58 -27.25
N GLY A 385 17.85 9.72 -26.63
CA GLY A 385 18.33 10.10 -25.30
C GLY A 385 17.16 10.20 -24.32
N ALA A 386 17.37 9.77 -23.08
CA ALA A 386 16.39 9.89 -22.01
C ALA A 386 17.04 10.46 -20.75
N MET A 387 16.32 11.34 -20.07
CA MET A 387 16.71 11.92 -18.78
C MET A 387 15.54 11.78 -17.81
N VAL A 388 15.85 11.40 -16.56
CA VAL A 388 14.89 11.34 -15.45
C VAL A 388 15.49 12.15 -14.31
N TYR A 389 14.68 13.02 -13.73
CA TYR A 389 14.99 13.78 -12.53
C TYR A 389 14.00 13.44 -11.42
N VAL A 390 14.52 13.15 -10.24
CA VAL A 390 13.75 12.98 -9.01
C VAL A 390 14.40 13.84 -7.94
N GLY A 391 13.64 14.79 -7.42
CA GLY A 391 14.08 15.67 -6.34
C GLY A 391 14.35 14.92 -5.03
N ASP A 392 14.90 15.63 -4.07
CA ASP A 392 15.15 15.14 -2.71
C ASP A 392 13.84 14.71 -2.03
N ARG A 393 13.96 13.66 -1.22
CA ARG A 393 12.86 13.10 -0.43
C ARG A 393 13.40 12.58 0.90
N TRP A 394 12.57 12.61 1.93
CA TRP A 394 12.86 11.91 3.17
C TRP A 394 12.68 10.40 2.92
N ALA A 395 13.51 9.59 3.56
CA ALA A 395 13.39 8.13 3.48
C ALA A 395 12.30 7.64 4.44
N ASP A 396 12.25 8.24 5.62
CA ASP A 396 11.32 7.96 6.71
C ASP A 396 10.92 9.27 7.41
#